data_10cf15bee0ba746ae6c4ea506e117d51
#
_entry.id   10cf15bee0ba746ae6c4ea506e117d51
#
_cell.length_a   1.000
_cell.length_b   1.000
_cell.length_c   1.000
_cell.angle_alpha   90.00
_cell.angle_beta   90.00
_cell.angle_gamma   90.00
#
_symmetry.space_group_name_H-M   'P 1'
#
loop_
_entity.id
_entity.type
_entity.pdbx_description
1 polymer ?
#
loop_
_entity_poly.entity_id
_entity_poly.type
_entity_poly.pdbx_seq_one_letter_code
_entity_poly.pdbx_strand_id
1 'polypeptide(L)'
;HINQEIESSLSGVRTAKAFANEAVEAARFDAANAEFKTSKRAFHKAMGMFHSSVEFFLCSLNVIIIGFGGYYVMQGEMDYRDLLTFSLYISSFISPMRKLANFSETFANGFAGLNRFVEVMRTEPTVQDKPDAKELKNVRGEIRVDHVSFAYDADLAVLHDVSLTVAPGETVAIVGPSGGGKSTLCQLIPRFYDVSSGSISIDALDIRDVTQRSIHENIGIVQQDVFLFADTILENIRYGKPDATIEQVIDAAKKAEIYDDIQAMPDGFNTYVGERGTLLSGGQKQRIAIARIFLKNPPILILDEATSALDSVTEAKIQHAFDKLAAGRTTLIIAHRLSTIRNADRIISISDGVITECGTHDELLRKGGIYAELYKTQNALALEALGQ
;
A
#
# COMPACT_ATOMS: atom_id res chain seq x y z
N HIS A 1 5.49 5.81 -20.11
CA HIS A 1 6.74 6.59 -19.94
C HIS A 1 6.44 8.06 -19.58
N ILE A 2 5.75 8.86 -20.45
CA ILE A 2 5.51 10.30 -20.16
C ILE A 2 4.71 10.53 -18.87
N ASN A 3 3.69 9.73 -18.58
CA ASN A 3 2.91 9.84 -17.33
C ASN A 3 3.78 9.55 -16.09
N GLN A 4 4.71 8.62 -16.18
CA GLN A 4 5.64 8.29 -15.13
C GLN A 4 6.62 9.44 -14.85
N GLU A 5 7.12 10.11 -15.91
CA GLU A 5 7.96 11.31 -15.78
C GLU A 5 7.20 12.49 -15.16
N ILE A 6 5.94 12.69 -15.57
CA ILE A 6 5.07 13.73 -14.97
C ILE A 6 4.86 13.45 -13.48
N GLU A 7 4.51 12.21 -13.12
CA GLU A 7 4.30 11.81 -11.73
C GLU A 7 5.57 11.99 -10.88
N SER A 8 6.73 11.58 -11.42
CA SER A 8 8.03 11.74 -10.76
C SER A 8 8.38 13.22 -10.53
N SER A 9 8.25 14.05 -11.58
CA SER A 9 8.56 15.48 -11.50
C SER A 9 7.61 16.24 -10.57
N LEU A 10 6.31 15.91 -10.58
CA LEU A 10 5.32 16.54 -9.68
C LEU A 10 5.54 16.11 -8.22
N SER A 11 5.79 14.83 -7.98
CA SER A 11 6.08 14.32 -6.63
C SER A 11 7.40 14.88 -6.09
N GLY A 12 8.41 15.05 -6.96
CA GLY A 12 9.73 15.58 -6.64
C GLY A 12 9.86 17.10 -6.70
N VAL A 13 8.80 17.87 -6.95
CA VAL A 13 8.88 19.32 -7.22
C VAL A 13 9.57 20.12 -6.11
N ARG A 14 9.35 19.77 -4.85
CA ARG A 14 10.02 20.42 -3.70
C ARG A 14 11.51 20.16 -3.70
N THR A 15 11.93 18.93 -4.03
CA THR A 15 13.34 18.57 -4.15
C THR A 15 14.00 19.30 -5.30
N ALA A 16 13.38 19.32 -6.50
CA ALA A 16 13.87 20.07 -7.63
C ALA A 16 14.06 21.56 -7.31
N LYS A 17 13.11 22.16 -6.61
CA LYS A 17 13.19 23.54 -6.10
C LYS A 17 14.30 23.75 -5.10
N ALA A 18 14.44 22.86 -4.12
CA ALA A 18 15.46 22.96 -3.07
C ALA A 18 16.90 22.89 -3.64
N PHE A 19 17.08 22.17 -4.75
CA PHE A 19 18.37 22.04 -5.43
C PHE A 19 18.53 22.99 -6.63
N ALA A 20 17.54 23.86 -6.91
CA ALA A 20 17.52 24.77 -8.08
C ALA A 20 17.72 24.04 -9.42
N ASN A 21 17.18 22.82 -9.54
CA ASN A 21 17.36 21.92 -10.69
C ASN A 21 16.13 21.88 -11.61
N GLU A 22 15.28 22.92 -11.61
CA GLU A 22 14.08 22.98 -12.46
C GLU A 22 14.40 22.83 -13.95
N ALA A 23 15.56 23.35 -14.38
CA ALA A 23 15.99 23.22 -15.77
C ALA A 23 16.31 21.77 -16.15
N VAL A 24 16.83 20.98 -15.23
CA VAL A 24 17.10 19.54 -15.42
C VAL A 24 15.79 18.77 -15.56
N GLU A 25 14.81 19.04 -14.70
CA GLU A 25 13.49 18.40 -14.78
C GLU A 25 12.74 18.80 -16.05
N ALA A 26 12.81 20.08 -16.45
CA ALA A 26 12.25 20.54 -17.72
C ALA A 26 12.89 19.83 -18.92
N ALA A 27 14.21 19.65 -18.93
CA ALA A 27 14.88 18.95 -20.02
C ALA A 27 14.50 17.45 -20.08
N ARG A 28 14.33 16.78 -18.92
CA ARG A 28 13.81 15.40 -18.86
C ARG A 28 12.41 15.29 -19.41
N PHE A 29 11.51 16.20 -19.01
CA PHE A 29 10.15 16.25 -19.51
C PHE A 29 10.13 16.51 -21.03
N ASP A 30 10.93 17.45 -21.53
CA ASP A 30 11.02 17.74 -22.96
C ASP A 30 11.51 16.54 -23.77
N ALA A 31 12.48 15.78 -23.28
CA ALA A 31 12.95 14.55 -23.91
C ALA A 31 11.83 13.49 -23.98
N ALA A 32 11.16 13.21 -22.87
CA ALA A 32 10.03 12.26 -22.80
C ALA A 32 8.86 12.73 -23.71
N ASN A 33 8.57 14.02 -23.73
CA ASN A 33 7.54 14.61 -24.58
C ASN A 33 7.89 14.51 -26.06
N ALA A 34 9.18 14.68 -26.44
CA ALA A 34 9.63 14.50 -27.81
C ALA A 34 9.46 13.06 -28.31
N GLU A 35 9.78 12.08 -27.46
CA GLU A 35 9.55 10.65 -27.73
C GLU A 35 8.04 10.36 -27.90
N PHE A 36 7.21 10.83 -26.96
CA PHE A 36 5.76 10.70 -27.05
C PHE A 36 5.20 11.33 -28.31
N LYS A 37 5.62 12.55 -28.66
CA LYS A 37 5.22 13.27 -29.88
C LYS A 37 5.61 12.49 -31.13
N THR A 38 6.78 11.85 -31.15
CA THR A 38 7.25 11.03 -32.29
C THR A 38 6.37 9.80 -32.46
N SER A 39 6.10 9.08 -31.37
CA SER A 39 5.23 7.92 -31.35
C SER A 39 3.79 8.27 -31.78
N LYS A 40 3.25 9.36 -31.24
CA LYS A 40 1.91 9.86 -31.61
C LYS A 40 1.85 10.32 -33.08
N ARG A 41 2.90 10.96 -33.59
CA ARG A 41 2.97 11.36 -35.00
C ARG A 41 2.95 10.14 -35.92
N ALA A 42 3.71 9.09 -35.62
CA ALA A 42 3.73 7.85 -36.40
C ALA A 42 2.35 7.17 -36.38
N PHE A 43 1.72 7.07 -35.23
CA PHE A 43 0.36 6.54 -35.09
C PHE A 43 -0.66 7.34 -35.91
N HIS A 44 -0.72 8.67 -35.73
CA HIS A 44 -1.69 9.49 -36.44
C HIS A 44 -1.43 9.56 -37.95
N LYS A 45 -0.16 9.42 -38.37
CA LYS A 45 0.16 9.31 -39.81
C LYS A 45 -0.41 8.00 -40.40
N ALA A 46 -0.22 6.87 -39.70
CA ALA A 46 -0.78 5.58 -40.13
C ALA A 46 -2.32 5.61 -40.18
N MET A 47 -2.95 6.14 -39.12
CA MET A 47 -4.40 6.29 -39.05
C MET A 47 -4.95 7.24 -40.10
N GLY A 48 -4.27 8.36 -40.34
CA GLY A 48 -4.64 9.31 -41.40
C GLY A 48 -4.59 8.66 -42.78
N MET A 49 -3.54 7.88 -43.07
CA MET A 49 -3.46 7.13 -44.33
C MET A 49 -4.59 6.11 -44.45
N PHE A 50 -4.86 5.37 -43.39
CA PHE A 50 -5.94 4.37 -43.34
C PHE A 50 -7.32 5.05 -43.62
N HIS A 51 -7.68 6.07 -42.87
CA HIS A 51 -8.96 6.76 -43.02
C HIS A 51 -9.08 7.44 -44.41
N SER A 52 -8.01 8.09 -44.89
CA SER A 52 -8.03 8.70 -46.22
C SER A 52 -8.20 7.66 -47.33
N SER A 53 -7.58 6.47 -47.21
CA SER A 53 -7.76 5.39 -48.18
C SER A 53 -9.19 4.86 -48.18
N VAL A 54 -9.76 4.59 -47.00
CA VAL A 54 -11.15 4.13 -46.88
C VAL A 54 -12.11 5.15 -47.48
N GLU A 55 -11.95 6.42 -47.17
CA GLU A 55 -12.81 7.50 -47.68
C GLU A 55 -12.68 7.66 -49.19
N PHE A 56 -11.46 7.56 -49.72
CA PHE A 56 -11.21 7.57 -51.18
C PHE A 56 -11.98 6.46 -51.90
N PHE A 57 -11.92 5.22 -51.41
CA PHE A 57 -12.65 4.10 -52.03
C PHE A 57 -14.16 4.27 -51.90
N LEU A 58 -14.68 4.76 -50.78
CA LEU A 58 -16.11 4.97 -50.56
C LEU A 58 -16.64 6.12 -51.50
N CYS A 59 -15.88 7.20 -51.65
CA CYS A 59 -16.21 8.27 -52.58
C CYS A 59 -16.13 7.82 -54.04
N SER A 60 -15.08 7.04 -54.39
CA SER A 60 -14.92 6.52 -55.74
C SER A 60 -16.08 5.60 -56.12
N LEU A 61 -16.60 4.82 -55.21
CA LEU A 61 -17.76 3.96 -55.42
C LEU A 61 -18.98 4.76 -55.86
N ASN A 62 -19.28 5.91 -55.21
CA ASN A 62 -20.37 6.78 -55.55
C ASN A 62 -20.19 7.38 -56.99
N VAL A 63 -18.99 7.82 -57.32
CA VAL A 63 -18.69 8.35 -58.65
C VAL A 63 -18.89 7.30 -59.75
N ILE A 64 -18.42 6.08 -59.51
CA ILE A 64 -18.57 4.94 -60.45
C ILE A 64 -20.05 4.63 -60.66
N ILE A 65 -20.84 4.54 -59.58
CA ILE A 65 -22.27 4.22 -59.67
C ILE A 65 -23.04 5.29 -60.45
N ILE A 66 -22.80 6.59 -60.14
CA ILE A 66 -23.46 7.68 -60.86
C ILE A 66 -23.00 7.72 -62.33
N GLY A 67 -21.70 7.51 -62.61
CA GLY A 67 -21.14 7.50 -63.95
C GLY A 67 -21.68 6.37 -64.81
N PHE A 68 -21.54 5.12 -64.35
CA PHE A 68 -22.04 3.96 -65.10
C PHE A 68 -23.56 3.88 -65.13
N GLY A 69 -24.24 4.16 -63.99
CA GLY A 69 -25.69 4.20 -63.94
C GLY A 69 -26.29 5.28 -64.85
N GLY A 70 -25.70 6.46 -64.86
CA GLY A 70 -26.08 7.51 -65.79
C GLY A 70 -25.91 7.14 -67.30
N TYR A 71 -24.81 6.40 -67.57
CA TYR A 71 -24.57 5.84 -68.92
C TYR A 71 -25.68 4.86 -69.32
N TYR A 72 -26.07 3.92 -68.50
CA TYR A 72 -27.15 2.96 -68.75
C TYR A 72 -28.54 3.64 -68.88
N VAL A 73 -28.80 4.70 -68.14
CA VAL A 73 -30.01 5.47 -68.25
C VAL A 73 -30.05 6.15 -69.63
N MET A 74 -28.93 6.72 -70.13
CA MET A 74 -28.84 7.32 -71.43
C MET A 74 -29.04 6.32 -72.61
N GLN A 75 -28.62 5.05 -72.35
CA GLN A 75 -28.85 3.96 -73.34
C GLN A 75 -30.26 3.40 -73.28
N GLY A 76 -31.11 3.84 -72.36
CA GLY A 76 -32.47 3.30 -72.15
C GLY A 76 -32.55 1.91 -71.51
N GLU A 77 -31.45 1.39 -71.00
CA GLU A 77 -31.36 0.08 -70.37
C GLU A 77 -31.73 0.15 -68.90
N MET A 78 -31.79 1.35 -68.28
CA MET A 78 -32.14 1.57 -66.88
C MET A 78 -33.03 2.77 -66.69
N ASP A 79 -34.05 2.71 -65.79
CA ASP A 79 -34.84 3.88 -65.43
C ASP A 79 -34.05 4.74 -64.41
N TYR A 80 -34.24 6.10 -64.54
CA TYR A 80 -33.63 7.02 -63.59
C TYR A 80 -34.05 6.77 -62.14
N ARG A 81 -35.20 6.17 -61.88
CA ARG A 81 -35.72 5.78 -60.57
C ARG A 81 -34.87 4.65 -60.00
N ASP A 82 -34.43 3.70 -60.79
CA ASP A 82 -33.58 2.58 -60.37
C ASP A 82 -32.18 3.10 -59.97
N LEU A 83 -31.61 4.04 -60.73
CA LEU A 83 -30.36 4.69 -60.41
C LEU A 83 -30.45 5.46 -59.06
N LEU A 84 -31.54 6.19 -58.87
CA LEU A 84 -31.78 6.93 -57.64
C LEU A 84 -31.92 6.00 -56.43
N THR A 85 -32.71 4.93 -56.58
CA THR A 85 -32.91 3.89 -55.55
C THR A 85 -31.60 3.22 -55.19
N PHE A 86 -30.80 2.86 -56.20
CA PHE A 86 -29.51 2.22 -55.99
C PHE A 86 -28.51 3.14 -55.28
N SER A 87 -28.50 4.43 -55.70
CA SER A 87 -27.66 5.47 -55.04
C SER A 87 -28.04 5.63 -53.55
N LEU A 88 -29.34 5.60 -53.22
CA LEU A 88 -29.80 5.64 -51.82
C LEU A 88 -29.35 4.42 -51.01
N TYR A 89 -29.44 3.21 -51.60
CA TYR A 89 -28.95 2.00 -50.95
C TYR A 89 -27.46 2.04 -50.69
N ILE A 90 -26.67 2.49 -51.65
CA ILE A 90 -25.21 2.61 -51.46
C ILE A 90 -24.90 3.66 -50.39
N SER A 91 -25.56 4.82 -50.40
CA SER A 91 -25.37 5.85 -49.38
C SER A 91 -25.72 5.31 -47.97
N SER A 92 -26.81 4.51 -47.88
CA SER A 92 -27.16 3.84 -46.61
C SER A 92 -26.13 2.81 -46.18
N PHE A 93 -25.44 2.15 -47.12
CA PHE A 93 -24.41 1.14 -46.82
C PHE A 93 -23.06 1.74 -46.40
N ILE A 94 -22.74 2.94 -46.91
CA ILE A 94 -21.48 3.65 -46.59
C ILE A 94 -21.34 3.91 -45.07
N SER A 95 -22.42 4.32 -44.40
CA SER A 95 -22.40 4.64 -42.97
C SER A 95 -22.00 3.43 -42.07
N PRO A 96 -22.60 2.22 -42.23
CA PRO A 96 -22.12 1.01 -41.57
C PRO A 96 -20.66 0.68 -41.86
N MET A 97 -20.20 0.85 -43.10
CA MET A 97 -18.79 0.57 -43.45
C MET A 97 -17.81 1.50 -42.75
N ARG A 98 -18.12 2.80 -42.65
CA ARG A 98 -17.34 3.74 -41.81
C ARG A 98 -17.33 3.35 -40.35
N LYS A 99 -18.47 2.95 -39.78
CA LYS A 99 -18.54 2.46 -38.41
C LYS A 99 -17.68 1.23 -38.21
N LEU A 100 -17.67 0.29 -39.15
CA LEU A 100 -16.85 -0.89 -39.08
C LEU A 100 -15.34 -0.57 -39.12
N ALA A 101 -14.91 0.37 -39.95
CA ALA A 101 -13.54 0.84 -40.02
C ALA A 101 -13.09 1.49 -38.71
N ASN A 102 -13.93 2.32 -38.08
CA ASN A 102 -13.64 2.93 -36.77
C ASN A 102 -13.73 1.94 -35.62
N PHE A 103 -14.57 0.88 -35.73
CA PHE A 103 -14.72 -0.14 -34.73
C PHE A 103 -13.42 -0.89 -34.47
N SER A 104 -12.57 -1.06 -35.49
CA SER A 104 -11.28 -1.73 -35.38
C SER A 104 -10.38 -1.11 -34.30
N GLU A 105 -10.29 0.23 -34.27
CA GLU A 105 -9.51 0.96 -33.25
C GLU A 105 -10.15 0.82 -31.84
N THR A 106 -11.47 1.02 -31.76
CA THR A 106 -12.21 0.89 -30.49
C THR A 106 -12.09 -0.53 -29.93
N PHE A 107 -12.17 -1.54 -30.81
CA PHE A 107 -12.01 -2.94 -30.42
C PHE A 107 -10.61 -3.24 -29.90
N ALA A 108 -9.56 -2.78 -30.58
CA ALA A 108 -8.18 -3.00 -30.15
C ALA A 108 -7.91 -2.36 -28.77
N ASN A 109 -8.38 -1.13 -28.55
CA ASN A 109 -8.24 -0.45 -27.26
C ASN A 109 -9.07 -1.10 -26.16
N GLY A 110 -10.30 -1.52 -26.47
CA GLY A 110 -11.17 -2.24 -25.53
C GLY A 110 -10.60 -3.59 -25.14
N PHE A 111 -10.05 -4.34 -26.08
CA PHE A 111 -9.43 -5.64 -25.83
C PHE A 111 -8.17 -5.51 -24.98
N ALA A 112 -7.35 -4.47 -25.21
CA ALA A 112 -6.19 -4.19 -24.37
C ALA A 112 -6.60 -3.87 -22.91
N GLY A 113 -7.67 -3.08 -22.73
CA GLY A 113 -8.23 -2.81 -21.40
C GLY A 113 -8.80 -4.06 -20.73
N LEU A 114 -9.51 -4.90 -21.49
CA LEU A 114 -10.05 -6.17 -21.01
C LEU A 114 -8.93 -7.12 -20.57
N ASN A 115 -7.86 -7.22 -21.32
CA ASN A 115 -6.72 -8.07 -20.96
C ASN A 115 -6.10 -7.64 -19.62
N ARG A 116 -5.91 -6.34 -19.39
CA ARG A 116 -5.43 -5.83 -18.10
C ARG A 116 -6.39 -6.16 -16.96
N PHE A 117 -7.69 -6.00 -17.19
CA PHE A 117 -8.71 -6.37 -16.21
C PHE A 117 -8.65 -7.86 -15.88
N VAL A 118 -8.58 -8.72 -16.91
CA VAL A 118 -8.49 -10.17 -16.74
C VAL A 118 -7.19 -10.58 -16.04
N GLU A 119 -6.07 -9.92 -16.32
CA GLU A 119 -4.80 -10.14 -15.65
C GLU A 119 -4.92 -9.89 -14.14
N VAL A 120 -5.50 -8.74 -13.77
CA VAL A 120 -5.76 -8.42 -12.34
C VAL A 120 -6.71 -9.45 -11.71
N MET A 121 -7.79 -9.80 -12.40
CA MET A 121 -8.78 -10.77 -11.88
C MET A 121 -8.24 -12.20 -11.77
N ARG A 122 -7.22 -12.56 -12.57
CA ARG A 122 -6.56 -13.86 -12.52
C ARG A 122 -5.37 -13.92 -11.56
N THR A 123 -4.97 -12.78 -11.02
CA THR A 123 -3.89 -12.75 -10.03
C THR A 123 -4.39 -13.44 -8.75
N GLU A 124 -3.85 -14.59 -8.48
CA GLU A 124 -4.14 -15.32 -7.24
C GLU A 124 -3.35 -14.72 -6.09
N PRO A 125 -3.99 -14.49 -4.93
CA PRO A 125 -3.26 -14.07 -3.73
C PRO A 125 -2.22 -15.14 -3.34
N THR A 126 -1.03 -14.71 -2.98
CA THR A 126 0.06 -15.61 -2.56
C THR A 126 -0.24 -16.29 -1.22
N VAL A 127 -1.01 -15.63 -0.36
CA VAL A 127 -1.46 -16.17 0.92
C VAL A 127 -2.96 -16.41 0.86
N GLN A 128 -3.37 -17.67 1.01
CA GLN A 128 -4.78 -18.09 0.95
C GLN A 128 -5.12 -18.96 2.16
N ASP A 129 -6.38 -18.89 2.58
CA ASP A 129 -6.89 -19.77 3.62
C ASP A 129 -7.09 -21.17 3.08
N LYS A 130 -6.72 -22.19 3.86
CA LYS A 130 -7.03 -23.58 3.53
C LYS A 130 -8.55 -23.80 3.61
N PRO A 131 -9.11 -24.74 2.81
CA PRO A 131 -10.56 -25.01 2.84
C PRO A 131 -11.09 -25.45 4.21
N ASP A 132 -10.22 -26.04 5.04
CA ASP A 132 -10.48 -26.51 6.40
C ASP A 132 -9.90 -25.60 7.49
N ALA A 133 -9.52 -24.37 7.15
CA ALA A 133 -8.96 -23.40 8.08
C ALA A 133 -9.93 -23.10 9.24
N LYS A 134 -9.40 -23.15 10.47
CA LYS A 134 -10.16 -22.94 11.69
C LYS A 134 -10.19 -21.46 12.07
N GLU A 135 -11.18 -21.06 12.83
CA GLU A 135 -11.18 -19.73 13.46
C GLU A 135 -10.36 -19.75 14.77
N LEU A 136 -9.52 -18.73 14.93
CA LEU A 136 -8.77 -18.50 16.16
C LEU A 136 -9.71 -17.85 17.20
N LYS A 137 -10.10 -18.60 18.23
CA LYS A 137 -11.05 -18.15 19.27
C LYS A 137 -10.42 -18.15 20.65
N ASN A 138 -10.84 -17.22 21.52
CA ASN A 138 -10.40 -17.12 22.91
C ASN A 138 -8.87 -17.08 23.07
N VAL A 139 -8.25 -16.23 22.25
CA VAL A 139 -6.79 -16.12 22.17
C VAL A 139 -6.19 -15.64 23.47
N ARG A 140 -5.28 -16.43 24.03
CA ARG A 140 -4.46 -16.07 25.20
C ARG A 140 -3.24 -15.26 24.79
N GLY A 141 -2.74 -15.51 23.57
CA GLY A 141 -1.67 -14.75 22.95
C GLY A 141 -0.27 -15.36 23.09
N GLU A 142 -0.14 -16.67 23.29
CA GLU A 142 1.16 -17.33 23.13
C GLU A 142 1.57 -17.29 21.65
N ILE A 143 2.78 -16.82 21.35
CA ILE A 143 3.33 -16.82 20.00
C ILE A 143 4.55 -17.72 19.99
N ARG A 144 4.59 -18.68 19.07
CA ARG A 144 5.75 -19.54 18.86
C ARG A 144 6.21 -19.50 17.42
N VAL A 145 7.45 -19.11 17.22
CA VAL A 145 8.19 -19.15 15.98
C VAL A 145 9.17 -20.32 16.07
N ASP A 146 9.12 -21.27 15.15
CA ASP A 146 9.86 -22.51 15.24
C ASP A 146 10.64 -22.76 13.94
N HIS A 147 11.96 -22.61 14.01
CA HIS A 147 12.90 -22.82 12.90
C HIS A 147 12.51 -22.08 11.61
N VAL A 148 12.07 -20.83 11.72
CA VAL A 148 11.56 -20.04 10.61
C VAL A 148 12.69 -19.47 9.78
N SER A 149 12.64 -19.76 8.47
CA SER A 149 13.41 -19.05 7.45
C SER A 149 12.47 -18.40 6.44
N PHE A 150 12.87 -17.24 5.93
CA PHE A 150 12.04 -16.47 5.00
C PHE A 150 12.87 -15.66 4.01
N ALA A 151 12.37 -15.61 2.76
CA ALA A 151 12.86 -14.76 1.69
C ALA A 151 11.67 -14.10 0.96
N TYR A 152 11.76 -12.82 0.60
CA TYR A 152 10.77 -12.16 -0.26
C TYR A 152 10.86 -12.65 -1.69
N ASP A 153 12.08 -12.83 -2.19
CA ASP A 153 12.40 -13.41 -3.48
C ASP A 153 13.31 -14.62 -3.26
N ALA A 154 13.26 -15.58 -4.17
CA ALA A 154 13.96 -16.86 -4.03
C ALA A 154 15.48 -16.74 -3.76
N ASP A 155 16.09 -15.62 -4.17
CA ASP A 155 17.53 -15.40 -4.12
C ASP A 155 18.03 -14.60 -2.91
N LEU A 156 17.12 -14.01 -2.09
CA LEU A 156 17.50 -13.16 -0.97
C LEU A 156 16.80 -13.56 0.33
N ALA A 157 17.39 -14.50 1.04
CA ALA A 157 16.90 -14.89 2.36
C ALA A 157 17.13 -13.76 3.38
N VAL A 158 16.09 -13.43 4.15
CA VAL A 158 16.06 -12.33 5.14
C VAL A 158 16.08 -12.87 6.56
N LEU A 159 15.46 -14.03 6.81
CA LEU A 159 15.48 -14.71 8.11
C LEU A 159 16.04 -16.12 7.92
N HIS A 160 16.88 -16.53 8.88
CA HIS A 160 17.60 -17.80 8.87
C HIS A 160 17.39 -18.53 10.18
N ASP A 161 16.62 -19.60 10.18
CA ASP A 161 16.43 -20.52 11.32
C ASP A 161 16.07 -19.82 12.64
N VAL A 162 15.13 -18.88 12.58
CA VAL A 162 14.70 -18.09 13.74
C VAL A 162 13.76 -18.90 14.61
N SER A 163 14.07 -19.02 15.89
CA SER A 163 13.21 -19.65 16.89
C SER A 163 12.98 -18.73 18.09
N LEU A 164 11.70 -18.51 18.44
CA LEU A 164 11.27 -17.62 19.51
C LEU A 164 9.93 -18.10 20.08
N THR A 165 9.80 -18.07 21.40
CA THR A 165 8.50 -18.23 22.07
C THR A 165 8.21 -16.98 22.90
N VAL A 166 7.02 -16.41 22.75
CA VAL A 166 6.52 -15.26 23.54
C VAL A 166 5.36 -15.74 24.38
N ALA A 167 5.46 -15.57 25.69
CA ALA A 167 4.42 -16.00 26.62
C ALA A 167 3.18 -15.07 26.56
N PRO A 168 1.98 -15.56 26.92
CA PRO A 168 0.79 -14.72 27.03
C PRO A 168 1.02 -13.52 27.96
N GLY A 169 0.75 -12.31 27.49
CA GLY A 169 0.92 -11.08 28.25
C GLY A 169 2.37 -10.57 28.38
N GLU A 170 3.34 -11.25 27.76
CA GLU A 170 4.75 -10.84 27.75
C GLU A 170 4.98 -9.70 26.74
N THR A 171 5.79 -8.72 27.14
CA THR A 171 6.29 -7.66 26.26
C THR A 171 7.72 -7.97 25.85
N VAL A 172 7.93 -8.22 24.55
CA VAL A 172 9.24 -8.51 23.95
C VAL A 172 9.69 -7.36 23.06
N ALA A 173 10.84 -6.76 23.37
CA ALA A 173 11.49 -5.76 22.53
C ALA A 173 12.41 -6.45 21.50
N ILE A 174 12.27 -6.05 20.23
CA ILE A 174 13.09 -6.53 19.13
C ILE A 174 14.05 -5.40 18.73
N VAL A 175 15.35 -5.65 18.87
CA VAL A 175 16.40 -4.67 18.58
C VAL A 175 17.39 -5.22 17.55
N GLY A 176 18.19 -4.36 16.95
CA GLY A 176 19.23 -4.76 15.99
C GLY A 176 19.42 -3.72 14.86
N PRO A 177 20.41 -3.90 14.00
CA PRO A 177 20.71 -3.00 12.91
C PRO A 177 19.56 -2.93 11.88
N SER A 178 19.54 -1.83 11.10
CA SER A 178 18.60 -1.71 9.98
C SER A 178 18.88 -2.82 8.95
N GLY A 179 17.82 -3.41 8.38
CA GLY A 179 17.94 -4.54 7.47
C GLY A 179 18.14 -5.91 8.14
N GLY A 180 18.31 -5.99 9.48
CA GLY A 180 18.54 -7.24 10.19
C GLY A 180 17.36 -8.23 10.24
N GLY A 181 16.17 -7.93 9.67
CA GLY A 181 15.02 -8.84 9.63
C GLY A 181 13.92 -8.57 10.66
N LYS A 182 14.05 -7.54 11.51
CA LYS A 182 13.06 -7.20 12.58
C LYS A 182 11.65 -7.01 12.05
N SER A 183 11.47 -6.10 11.09
CA SER A 183 10.15 -5.81 10.49
C SER A 183 9.61 -7.01 9.73
N THR A 184 10.47 -7.80 9.10
CA THR A 184 10.08 -9.04 8.42
C THR A 184 9.48 -10.04 9.40
N LEU A 185 10.13 -10.30 10.55
CA LEU A 185 9.58 -11.18 11.58
C LEU A 185 8.20 -10.71 12.05
N CYS A 186 8.05 -9.40 12.28
CA CYS A 186 6.78 -8.79 12.69
C CYS A 186 5.68 -8.85 11.60
N GLN A 187 6.04 -8.97 10.33
CA GLN A 187 5.08 -9.14 9.23
C GLN A 187 4.68 -10.59 9.00
N LEU A 188 5.51 -11.55 9.40
CA LEU A 188 5.20 -12.98 9.29
C LEU A 188 4.18 -13.45 10.34
N ILE A 189 4.21 -12.88 11.55
CA ILE A 189 3.30 -13.29 12.64
C ILE A 189 1.82 -13.04 12.29
N PRO A 190 1.42 -11.88 11.70
CA PRO A 190 0.05 -11.68 11.21
C PRO A 190 -0.24 -12.37 9.87
N ARG A 191 0.72 -13.17 9.36
CA ARG A 191 0.62 -13.90 8.09
C ARG A 191 0.38 -12.99 6.87
N PHE A 192 1.09 -11.87 6.78
CA PHE A 192 1.14 -11.11 5.52
C PHE A 192 1.92 -11.84 4.43
N TYR A 193 2.79 -12.76 4.85
CA TYR A 193 3.54 -13.70 4.01
C TYR A 193 3.57 -15.07 4.70
N ASP A 194 3.61 -16.13 3.92
CA ASP A 194 3.86 -17.48 4.43
C ASP A 194 5.39 -17.70 4.55
N VAL A 195 5.81 -18.42 5.59
CA VAL A 195 7.22 -18.72 5.82
C VAL A 195 7.78 -19.67 4.74
N SER A 196 9.05 -19.51 4.37
CA SER A 196 9.72 -20.41 3.41
C SER A 196 9.99 -21.79 4.04
N SER A 197 10.34 -21.84 5.32
CA SER A 197 10.48 -23.07 6.12
C SER A 197 10.18 -22.81 7.59
N GLY A 198 9.93 -23.85 8.35
CA GLY A 198 9.52 -23.76 9.76
C GLY A 198 8.03 -23.49 9.92
N SER A 199 7.64 -23.00 11.09
CA SER A 199 6.25 -22.70 11.41
C SER A 199 6.10 -21.55 12.40
N ILE A 200 4.98 -20.85 12.34
CA ILE A 200 4.55 -19.86 13.32
C ILE A 200 3.20 -20.31 13.85
N SER A 201 3.06 -20.32 15.17
CA SER A 201 1.79 -20.70 15.82
C SER A 201 1.35 -19.68 16.85
N ILE A 202 0.04 -19.54 17.01
CA ILE A 202 -0.62 -18.74 18.04
C ILE A 202 -1.46 -19.71 18.89
N ASP A 203 -1.23 -19.74 20.20
CA ASP A 203 -1.90 -20.66 21.14
C ASP A 203 -1.88 -22.12 20.62
N ALA A 204 -0.70 -22.58 20.17
CA ALA A 204 -0.42 -23.91 19.61
C ALA A 204 -1.11 -24.23 18.26
N LEU A 205 -1.79 -23.29 17.63
CA LEU A 205 -2.35 -23.45 16.28
C LEU A 205 -1.40 -22.80 15.25
N ASP A 206 -0.99 -23.55 14.23
CA ASP A 206 -0.21 -22.98 13.11
C ASP A 206 -1.06 -21.92 12.38
N ILE A 207 -0.45 -20.75 12.13
CA ILE A 207 -1.15 -19.65 11.45
C ILE A 207 -1.62 -20.02 10.03
N ARG A 208 -1.04 -21.05 9.41
CA ARG A 208 -1.45 -21.58 8.11
C ARG A 208 -2.73 -22.44 8.17
N ASP A 209 -3.11 -22.90 9.36
CA ASP A 209 -4.29 -23.75 9.60
C ASP A 209 -5.47 -22.95 10.15
N VAL A 210 -5.32 -21.64 10.30
CA VAL A 210 -6.38 -20.72 10.75
C VAL A 210 -6.69 -19.68 9.69
N THR A 211 -7.91 -19.13 9.72
CA THR A 211 -8.32 -18.10 8.75
C THR A 211 -7.58 -16.80 9.00
N GLN A 212 -7.11 -16.16 7.92
CA GLN A 212 -6.44 -14.84 7.98
C GLN A 212 -7.29 -13.81 8.72
N ARG A 213 -8.61 -13.83 8.47
CA ARG A 213 -9.56 -12.95 9.14
C ARG A 213 -9.45 -13.08 10.67
N SER A 214 -9.47 -14.31 11.19
CA SER A 214 -9.39 -14.53 12.64
C SER A 214 -8.04 -14.16 13.23
N ILE A 215 -6.94 -14.35 12.48
CA ILE A 215 -5.61 -13.86 12.88
C ILE A 215 -5.64 -12.33 12.99
N HIS A 216 -6.10 -11.66 11.94
CA HIS A 216 -6.12 -10.20 11.91
C HIS A 216 -7.10 -9.60 12.92
N GLU A 217 -8.20 -10.25 13.27
CA GLU A 217 -9.09 -9.81 14.35
C GLU A 217 -8.39 -9.81 15.72
N ASN A 218 -7.49 -10.77 15.96
CA ASN A 218 -6.81 -10.97 17.24
C ASN A 218 -5.43 -10.27 17.33
N ILE A 219 -4.91 -9.71 16.26
CA ILE A 219 -3.63 -8.99 16.25
C ILE A 219 -3.87 -7.51 15.93
N GLY A 220 -3.33 -6.62 16.75
CA GLY A 220 -3.28 -5.18 16.50
C GLY A 220 -1.88 -4.76 16.05
N ILE A 221 -1.79 -3.99 14.97
CA ILE A 221 -0.51 -3.55 14.42
C ILE A 221 -0.50 -2.04 14.37
N VAL A 222 0.52 -1.42 14.97
CA VAL A 222 0.84 0.00 14.79
C VAL A 222 2.13 0.06 13.98
N GLN A 223 2.02 0.53 12.74
CA GLN A 223 3.15 0.64 11.81
C GLN A 223 3.86 1.98 11.97
N GLN A 224 5.14 2.03 11.61
CA GLN A 224 5.94 3.23 11.55
C GLN A 224 5.29 4.30 10.66
N ASP A 225 4.95 3.92 9.43
CA ASP A 225 4.25 4.79 8.48
C ASP A 225 2.74 4.59 8.63
N VAL A 226 2.13 5.49 9.41
CA VAL A 226 0.68 5.45 9.66
C VAL A 226 -0.09 5.86 8.43
N PHE A 227 -0.93 4.95 7.93
CA PHE A 227 -1.89 5.24 6.88
C PHE A 227 -3.24 5.68 7.45
N LEU A 228 -3.71 6.86 7.04
CA LEU A 228 -5.07 7.34 7.30
C LEU A 228 -5.84 7.43 5.98
N PHE A 229 -7.09 6.98 6.02
CA PHE A 229 -8.00 7.11 4.88
C PHE A 229 -8.42 8.58 4.71
N ALA A 230 -8.69 8.98 3.48
CA ALA A 230 -9.19 10.30 3.13
C ALA A 230 -10.65 10.47 3.61
N ASP A 231 -10.83 10.63 4.92
CA ASP A 231 -12.10 10.69 5.62
C ASP A 231 -11.95 11.54 6.89
N THR A 232 -12.95 11.56 7.76
CA THR A 232 -12.93 12.24 9.05
C THR A 232 -12.06 11.51 10.07
N ILE A 233 -11.67 12.19 11.15
CA ILE A 233 -10.98 11.57 12.29
C ILE A 233 -11.87 10.49 12.92
N LEU A 234 -13.18 10.73 13.03
CA LEU A 234 -14.17 9.80 13.56
C LEU A 234 -14.10 8.46 12.81
N GLU A 235 -14.24 8.50 11.48
CA GLU A 235 -14.26 7.30 10.65
C GLU A 235 -12.89 6.61 10.61
N ASN A 236 -11.82 7.38 10.68
CA ASN A 236 -10.48 6.84 10.81
C ASN A 236 -10.28 6.06 12.11
N ILE A 237 -10.80 6.50 13.24
CA ILE A 237 -10.74 5.75 14.51
C ILE A 237 -11.73 4.57 14.47
N ARG A 238 -12.97 4.79 14.00
CA ARG A 238 -14.01 3.77 13.86
C ARG A 238 -13.61 2.61 12.97
N TYR A 239 -12.65 2.81 12.05
CA TYR A 239 -12.09 1.74 11.22
C TYR A 239 -11.58 0.54 12.03
N GLY A 240 -11.15 0.75 13.28
CA GLY A 240 -10.77 -0.34 14.20
C GLY A 240 -11.93 -1.25 14.62
N LYS A 241 -13.16 -0.72 14.64
CA LYS A 241 -14.41 -1.43 14.93
C LYS A 241 -15.57 -0.67 14.30
N PRO A 242 -16.04 -1.05 13.09
CA PRO A 242 -17.04 -0.30 12.32
C PRO A 242 -18.37 -0.07 13.05
N ASP A 243 -18.78 -1.01 13.91
CA ASP A 243 -20.03 -0.93 14.68
C ASP A 243 -19.89 -0.17 16.01
N ALA A 244 -18.76 0.49 16.25
CA ALA A 244 -18.53 1.21 17.49
C ALA A 244 -19.40 2.46 17.60
N THR A 245 -19.93 2.71 18.80
CA THR A 245 -20.64 3.94 19.11
C THR A 245 -19.67 5.12 19.19
N ILE A 246 -20.19 6.35 19.10
CA ILE A 246 -19.37 7.55 19.22
C ILE A 246 -18.68 7.66 20.59
N GLU A 247 -19.34 7.20 21.65
CA GLU A 247 -18.81 7.19 23.01
C GLU A 247 -17.59 6.26 23.12
N GLN A 248 -17.62 5.10 22.43
CA GLN A 248 -16.49 4.17 22.36
C GLN A 248 -15.32 4.77 21.60
N VAL A 249 -15.59 5.52 20.52
CA VAL A 249 -14.56 6.22 19.74
C VAL A 249 -13.93 7.33 20.60
N ILE A 250 -14.72 8.09 21.35
CA ILE A 250 -14.24 9.12 22.27
C ILE A 250 -13.38 8.51 23.38
N ASP A 251 -13.78 7.39 23.97
CA ASP A 251 -12.99 6.68 24.99
C ASP A 251 -11.65 6.22 24.43
N ALA A 252 -11.65 5.63 23.22
CA ALA A 252 -10.43 5.23 22.52
C ALA A 252 -9.51 6.43 22.25
N ALA A 253 -10.06 7.56 21.83
CA ALA A 253 -9.29 8.79 21.60
C ALA A 253 -8.67 9.36 22.90
N LYS A 254 -9.40 9.27 24.03
CA LYS A 254 -8.86 9.64 25.34
C LYS A 254 -7.72 8.73 25.77
N LYS A 255 -7.87 7.42 25.62
CA LYS A 255 -6.82 6.44 25.94
C LYS A 255 -5.57 6.63 25.07
N ALA A 256 -5.74 7.05 23.82
CA ALA A 256 -4.67 7.34 22.88
C ALA A 256 -4.08 8.77 23.03
N GLU A 257 -4.48 9.55 24.04
CA GLU A 257 -3.97 10.90 24.31
C GLU A 257 -4.15 11.88 23.13
N ILE A 258 -5.21 11.70 22.29
CA ILE A 258 -5.49 12.54 21.12
C ILE A 258 -6.78 13.36 21.29
N TYR A 259 -7.60 13.08 22.28
CA TYR A 259 -8.91 13.69 22.48
C TYR A 259 -8.86 15.22 22.54
N ASP A 260 -7.95 15.80 23.33
CA ASP A 260 -7.84 17.25 23.51
C ASP A 260 -7.39 17.94 22.22
N ASP A 261 -6.48 17.31 21.46
CA ASP A 261 -6.07 17.80 20.14
C ASP A 261 -7.26 17.84 19.17
N ILE A 262 -8.10 16.79 19.19
CA ILE A 262 -9.30 16.72 18.34
C ILE A 262 -10.30 17.80 18.74
N GLN A 263 -10.53 18.02 20.04
CA GLN A 263 -11.45 19.05 20.53
C GLN A 263 -10.99 20.47 20.19
N ALA A 264 -9.69 20.70 20.05
CA ALA A 264 -9.12 21.98 19.65
C ALA A 264 -9.27 22.26 18.14
N MET A 265 -9.63 21.25 17.33
CA MET A 265 -9.88 21.42 15.89
C MET A 265 -11.27 22.02 15.63
N PRO A 266 -11.45 22.85 14.58
CA PRO A 266 -12.73 23.53 14.31
C PRO A 266 -13.92 22.57 14.19
N ASP A 267 -13.75 21.42 13.53
CA ASP A 267 -14.79 20.42 13.27
C ASP A 267 -14.71 19.21 14.22
N GLY A 268 -13.81 19.25 15.24
CA GLY A 268 -13.63 18.17 16.19
C GLY A 268 -13.41 16.81 15.52
N PHE A 269 -14.18 15.81 15.91
CA PHE A 269 -14.13 14.46 15.32
C PHE A 269 -14.52 14.39 13.83
N ASN A 270 -15.25 15.41 13.33
CA ASN A 270 -15.63 15.48 11.92
C ASN A 270 -14.55 16.16 11.05
N THR A 271 -13.41 16.54 11.64
CA THR A 271 -12.28 17.12 10.89
C THR A 271 -11.80 16.12 9.83
N TYR A 272 -11.77 16.56 8.56
CA TYR A 272 -11.25 15.80 7.43
C TYR A 272 -9.72 15.76 7.47
N VAL A 273 -9.14 14.56 7.33
CA VAL A 273 -7.69 14.39 7.51
C VAL A 273 -6.87 14.54 6.23
N GLY A 274 -7.51 14.63 5.07
CA GLY A 274 -6.83 14.66 3.76
C GLY A 274 -6.33 13.29 3.30
N GLU A 275 -5.80 13.21 2.09
CA GLU A 275 -5.18 11.98 1.58
C GLU A 275 -3.99 11.59 2.44
N ARG A 276 -3.97 10.34 2.92
CA ARG A 276 -2.93 9.81 3.83
C ARG A 276 -2.71 10.68 5.08
N GLY A 277 -3.73 11.44 5.48
CA GLY A 277 -3.66 12.30 6.66
C GLY A 277 -2.75 13.53 6.50
N THR A 278 -2.58 14.07 5.28
CA THR A 278 -1.66 15.19 4.99
C THR A 278 -1.96 16.46 5.79
N LEU A 279 -3.16 16.60 6.32
CA LEU A 279 -3.57 17.75 7.12
C LEU A 279 -3.24 17.61 8.62
N LEU A 280 -2.68 16.48 9.05
CA LEU A 280 -2.34 16.20 10.43
C LEU A 280 -0.82 16.10 10.65
N SER A 281 -0.38 16.45 11.87
CA SER A 281 1.02 16.21 12.28
C SER A 281 1.32 14.70 12.40
N GLY A 282 2.60 14.32 12.34
CA GLY A 282 3.02 12.92 12.49
C GLY A 282 2.55 12.31 13.81
N GLY A 283 2.66 13.04 14.90
CA GLY A 283 2.20 12.60 16.23
C GLY A 283 0.68 12.45 16.34
N GLN A 284 -0.10 13.32 15.66
CA GLN A 284 -1.55 13.17 15.59
C GLN A 284 -1.95 11.91 14.82
N LYS A 285 -1.31 11.66 13.66
CA LYS A 285 -1.54 10.44 12.88
C LYS A 285 -1.28 9.19 13.71
N GLN A 286 -0.14 9.15 14.41
CA GLN A 286 0.25 8.01 15.23
C GLN A 286 -0.73 7.76 16.37
N ARG A 287 -1.17 8.81 17.08
CA ARG A 287 -2.17 8.67 18.15
C ARG A 287 -3.55 8.25 17.63
N ILE A 288 -3.95 8.66 16.42
CA ILE A 288 -5.17 8.16 15.77
C ILE A 288 -5.03 6.66 15.46
N ALA A 289 -3.87 6.20 14.97
CA ALA A 289 -3.62 4.78 14.76
C ALA A 289 -3.67 3.98 16.07
N ILE A 290 -3.12 4.52 17.14
CA ILE A 290 -3.21 3.93 18.49
C ILE A 290 -4.68 3.86 18.96
N ALA A 291 -5.48 4.91 18.72
CA ALA A 291 -6.91 4.92 19.04
C ALA A 291 -7.69 3.81 18.30
N ARG A 292 -7.36 3.56 17.01
CA ARG A 292 -7.91 2.40 16.27
C ARG A 292 -7.68 1.08 17.00
N ILE A 293 -6.48 0.88 17.53
CA ILE A 293 -6.13 -0.37 18.22
C ILE A 293 -6.79 -0.46 19.59
N PHE A 294 -6.91 0.64 20.34
CA PHE A 294 -7.71 0.66 21.57
C PHE A 294 -9.16 0.27 21.32
N LEU A 295 -9.74 0.77 20.24
CA LEU A 295 -11.12 0.46 19.85
C LEU A 295 -11.29 -1.01 19.43
N LYS A 296 -10.33 -1.57 18.69
CA LYS A 296 -10.27 -2.96 18.27
C LYS A 296 -10.05 -3.91 19.44
N ASN A 297 -9.23 -3.53 20.41
CA ASN A 297 -8.90 -4.25 21.63
C ASN A 297 -8.39 -5.70 21.44
N PRO A 298 -7.36 -5.95 20.63
CA PRO A 298 -6.85 -7.29 20.37
C PRO A 298 -5.96 -7.80 21.53
N PRO A 299 -5.85 -9.14 21.73
CA PRO A 299 -4.98 -9.74 22.74
C PRO A 299 -3.48 -9.69 22.39
N ILE A 300 -3.12 -9.58 21.11
CA ILE A 300 -1.75 -9.53 20.63
C ILE A 300 -1.50 -8.18 19.95
N LEU A 301 -0.33 -7.59 20.21
CA LEU A 301 0.11 -6.32 19.66
C LEU A 301 1.46 -6.45 18.96
N ILE A 302 1.59 -5.78 17.83
CA ILE A 302 2.86 -5.56 17.13
C ILE A 302 3.02 -4.07 16.97
N LEU A 303 4.03 -3.50 17.61
CA LEU A 303 4.29 -2.06 17.60
C LEU A 303 5.61 -1.79 16.89
N ASP A 304 5.58 -1.00 15.83
CA ASP A 304 6.79 -0.52 15.15
C ASP A 304 7.02 0.95 15.56
N GLU A 305 8.01 1.15 16.44
CA GLU A 305 8.28 2.42 17.09
C GLU A 305 9.25 3.26 16.26
N ALA A 306 8.73 4.07 15.36
CA ALA A 306 9.53 5.11 14.71
C ALA A 306 8.95 6.50 14.97
N THR A 307 9.57 7.21 15.87
CA THR A 307 9.14 8.55 16.30
C THR A 307 10.25 9.59 16.10
N SER A 308 11.16 9.38 15.16
CA SER A 308 12.39 10.12 14.96
C SER A 308 12.26 11.62 14.61
N ALA A 309 11.03 12.16 14.51
CA ALA A 309 10.80 13.55 14.11
C ALA A 309 9.71 14.26 14.96
N LEU A 310 9.46 13.79 16.20
CA LEU A 310 8.44 14.36 17.07
C LEU A 310 9.08 15.21 18.19
N ASP A 311 8.35 16.22 18.64
CA ASP A 311 8.72 16.97 19.84
C ASP A 311 8.58 16.08 21.09
N SER A 312 9.34 16.40 22.14
CA SER A 312 9.41 15.61 23.37
C SER A 312 8.08 15.46 24.12
N VAL A 313 7.18 16.45 24.02
CA VAL A 313 5.85 16.41 24.68
C VAL A 313 4.94 15.43 23.95
N THR A 314 4.87 15.51 22.63
CA THR A 314 4.11 14.59 21.79
C THR A 314 4.64 13.18 21.93
N GLU A 315 5.96 13.03 22.01
CA GLU A 315 6.64 11.76 22.23
C GLU A 315 6.21 11.11 23.56
N ALA A 316 6.21 11.86 24.65
CA ALA A 316 5.77 11.37 25.97
C ALA A 316 4.30 10.90 25.95
N LYS A 317 3.41 11.63 25.25
CA LYS A 317 2.00 11.22 25.09
C LYS A 317 1.87 9.90 24.33
N ILE A 318 2.63 9.73 23.26
CA ILE A 318 2.62 8.49 22.46
C ILE A 318 3.14 7.32 23.30
N GLN A 319 4.26 7.51 24.03
CA GLN A 319 4.80 6.48 24.89
C GLN A 319 3.80 6.05 25.97
N HIS A 320 3.16 7.01 26.65
CA HIS A 320 2.12 6.73 27.63
C HIS A 320 0.92 5.98 27.03
N ALA A 321 0.53 6.33 25.80
CA ALA A 321 -0.52 5.61 25.08
C ALA A 321 -0.08 4.17 24.76
N PHE A 322 1.17 3.94 24.35
CA PHE A 322 1.72 2.61 24.09
C PHE A 322 1.78 1.77 25.36
N ASP A 323 2.27 2.33 26.47
CA ASP A 323 2.35 1.61 27.76
C ASP A 323 0.95 1.16 28.23
N LYS A 324 -0.04 2.06 28.11
CA LYS A 324 -1.45 1.71 28.38
C LYS A 324 -1.99 0.64 27.44
N LEU A 325 -1.60 0.71 26.16
CA LEU A 325 -2.06 -0.24 25.16
C LEU A 325 -1.46 -1.62 25.38
N ALA A 326 -0.17 -1.71 25.74
CA ALA A 326 0.55 -2.96 25.96
C ALA A 326 0.10 -3.68 27.24
N ALA A 327 -0.42 -2.95 28.24
CA ALA A 327 -0.78 -3.51 29.54
C ALA A 327 -1.73 -4.72 29.43
N GLY A 328 -1.28 -5.89 29.90
CA GLY A 328 -2.05 -7.14 29.92
C GLY A 328 -2.21 -7.83 28.58
N ARG A 329 -1.45 -7.43 27.55
CA ARG A 329 -1.45 -8.04 26.22
C ARG A 329 -0.08 -8.57 25.85
N THR A 330 -0.06 -9.60 25.00
CA THR A 330 1.20 -10.08 24.41
C THR A 330 1.66 -9.04 23.38
N THR A 331 2.86 -8.50 23.59
CA THR A 331 3.32 -7.36 22.79
C THR A 331 4.72 -7.60 22.23
N LEU A 332 4.86 -7.47 20.91
CA LEU A 332 6.16 -7.37 20.24
C LEU A 332 6.39 -5.92 19.84
N ILE A 333 7.54 -5.37 20.20
CA ILE A 333 7.88 -3.98 19.91
C ILE A 333 9.19 -3.94 19.14
N ILE A 334 9.17 -3.41 17.89
CA ILE A 334 10.41 -3.03 17.23
C ILE A 334 10.86 -1.72 17.87
N ALA A 335 11.78 -1.84 18.81
CA ALA A 335 12.14 -0.72 19.67
C ALA A 335 13.34 0.03 19.09
N HIS A 336 13.16 1.33 18.95
CA HIS A 336 14.19 2.29 18.57
C HIS A 336 14.57 3.21 19.74
N ARG A 337 13.90 3.09 20.90
CA ARG A 337 14.10 3.96 22.07
C ARG A 337 14.55 3.19 23.29
N LEU A 338 15.49 3.79 24.03
CA LEU A 338 16.04 3.20 25.25
C LEU A 338 14.96 2.96 26.32
N SER A 339 14.00 3.87 26.47
CA SER A 339 12.90 3.75 27.43
C SER A 339 12.03 2.52 27.19
N THR A 340 11.64 2.31 25.93
CA THR A 340 10.82 1.15 25.52
C THR A 340 11.57 -0.15 25.68
N ILE A 341 12.85 -0.16 25.28
CA ILE A 341 13.72 -1.34 25.40
C ILE A 341 13.88 -1.74 26.89
N ARG A 342 14.09 -0.75 27.76
CA ARG A 342 14.32 -0.99 29.18
C ARG A 342 13.10 -1.54 29.92
N ASN A 343 11.91 -1.14 29.50
CA ASN A 343 10.64 -1.53 30.13
C ASN A 343 10.10 -2.87 29.63
N ALA A 344 10.69 -3.47 28.58
CA ALA A 344 10.29 -4.78 28.08
C ALA A 344 10.68 -5.91 29.05
N ASP A 345 9.81 -6.92 29.17
CA ASP A 345 10.09 -8.11 29.99
C ASP A 345 11.30 -8.89 29.46
N ARG A 346 11.44 -8.92 28.13
CA ARG A 346 12.54 -9.57 27.44
C ARG A 346 12.93 -8.81 26.18
N ILE A 347 14.20 -8.88 25.86
CA ILE A 347 14.79 -8.26 24.67
C ILE A 347 15.40 -9.35 23.80
N ILE A 348 15.16 -9.28 22.51
CA ILE A 348 15.82 -10.10 21.49
C ILE A 348 16.59 -9.20 20.53
N SER A 349 17.84 -9.58 20.25
CA SER A 349 18.67 -8.93 19.25
C SER A 349 18.67 -9.75 17.97
N ILE A 350 18.30 -9.13 16.84
CA ILE A 350 18.31 -9.75 15.52
C ILE A 350 19.34 -9.05 14.67
N SER A 351 20.31 -9.80 14.14
CA SER A 351 21.29 -9.33 13.17
C SER A 351 21.45 -10.37 12.07
N ASP A 352 21.55 -9.90 10.83
CA ASP A 352 21.73 -10.76 9.64
C ASP A 352 20.72 -11.95 9.58
N GLY A 353 19.49 -11.66 9.96
CA GLY A 353 18.39 -12.63 9.89
C GLY A 353 18.38 -13.72 10.98
N VAL A 354 19.25 -13.63 11.99
CA VAL A 354 19.30 -14.59 13.10
C VAL A 354 19.12 -13.89 14.44
N ILE A 355 18.56 -14.60 15.43
CA ILE A 355 18.53 -14.13 16.82
C ILE A 355 19.90 -14.36 17.43
N THR A 356 20.63 -13.28 17.75
CA THR A 356 21.97 -13.31 18.29
C THR A 356 21.98 -13.31 19.82
N GLU A 357 21.05 -12.61 20.43
CA GLU A 357 20.96 -12.45 21.88
C GLU A 357 19.50 -12.46 22.34
N CYS A 358 19.28 -13.04 23.51
CA CYS A 358 17.98 -13.04 24.17
C CYS A 358 18.19 -12.95 25.69
N GLY A 359 17.44 -12.09 26.37
CA GLY A 359 17.52 -11.90 27.82
C GLY A 359 16.86 -10.62 28.29
N THR A 360 16.96 -10.32 29.58
CA THR A 360 16.54 -9.06 30.18
C THR A 360 17.57 -7.96 29.91
N HIS A 361 17.17 -6.70 30.10
CA HIS A 361 18.06 -5.54 29.97
C HIS A 361 19.39 -5.70 30.70
N ASP A 362 19.33 -6.06 31.99
CA ASP A 362 20.51 -6.20 32.85
C ASP A 362 21.42 -7.37 32.46
N GLU A 363 20.81 -8.48 31.99
CA GLU A 363 21.55 -9.65 31.52
C GLU A 363 22.34 -9.33 30.24
N LEU A 364 21.69 -8.68 29.27
CA LEU A 364 22.31 -8.36 27.99
C LEU A 364 23.39 -7.28 28.13
N LEU A 365 23.22 -6.30 29.03
CA LEU A 365 24.28 -5.33 29.34
C LEU A 365 25.51 -6.00 29.95
N ARG A 366 25.32 -6.98 30.85
CA ARG A 366 26.44 -7.73 31.45
C ARG A 366 27.17 -8.62 30.45
N LYS A 367 26.46 -9.16 29.45
CA LYS A 367 27.07 -9.94 28.36
C LYS A 367 28.01 -9.10 27.47
N GLY A 368 27.78 -7.80 27.36
CA GLY A 368 28.63 -6.89 26.57
C GLY A 368 28.61 -7.13 25.08
N GLY A 369 27.55 -7.73 24.54
CA GLY A 369 27.39 -8.06 23.12
C GLY A 369 26.76 -6.94 22.28
N ILE A 370 26.12 -7.32 21.17
CA ILE A 370 25.51 -6.39 20.20
C ILE A 370 24.52 -5.43 20.87
N TYR A 371 23.69 -5.95 21.77
CA TYR A 371 22.74 -5.14 22.54
C TYR A 371 23.44 -4.06 23.36
N ALA A 372 24.50 -4.41 24.08
CA ALA A 372 25.22 -3.47 24.93
C ALA A 372 25.92 -2.37 24.12
N GLU A 373 26.41 -2.68 22.92
CA GLU A 373 26.97 -1.69 21.99
C GLU A 373 25.89 -0.74 21.45
N LEU A 374 24.76 -1.27 21.01
CA LEU A 374 23.60 -0.46 20.57
C LEU A 374 23.13 0.47 21.69
N TYR A 375 23.00 -0.05 22.91
CA TYR A 375 22.59 0.73 24.08
C TYR A 375 23.59 1.86 24.40
N LYS A 376 24.88 1.59 24.39
CA LYS A 376 25.94 2.60 24.64
C LYS A 376 25.89 3.70 23.58
N THR A 377 25.76 3.34 22.29
CA THR A 377 25.71 4.30 21.20
C THR A 377 24.47 5.20 21.30
N GLN A 378 23.29 4.63 21.57
CA GLN A 378 22.08 5.41 21.73
C GLN A 378 22.09 6.30 22.99
N ASN A 379 22.68 5.81 24.09
CA ASN A 379 22.79 6.58 25.32
C ASN A 379 23.79 7.74 25.19
N ALA A 380 24.89 7.54 24.46
CA ALA A 380 25.84 8.61 24.15
C ALA A 380 25.18 9.74 23.33
N LEU A 381 24.43 9.39 22.27
CA LEU A 381 23.67 10.34 21.45
C LEU A 381 22.61 11.08 22.27
N ALA A 382 21.92 10.40 23.20
CA ALA A 382 20.93 11.03 24.07
C ALA A 382 21.57 12.01 25.05
N LEU A 383 22.76 11.72 25.58
CA LEU A 383 23.49 12.61 26.48
C LEU A 383 24.07 13.83 25.73
N GLU A 384 24.55 13.66 24.51
CA GLU A 384 24.99 14.76 23.65
C GLU A 384 23.83 15.71 23.32
N ALA A 385 22.64 15.18 23.04
CA ALA A 385 21.44 15.96 22.76
C ALA A 385 20.93 16.75 23.99
N LEU A 386 21.23 16.29 25.20
CA LEU A 386 20.87 16.97 26.46
C LEU A 386 21.96 17.95 26.93
N GLY A 387 23.18 17.85 26.41
CA GLY A 387 24.32 18.69 26.76
C GLY A 387 24.52 19.95 25.91
N GLN A 388 23.68 20.13 24.88
CA GLN A 388 23.55 21.35 24.06
C GLN A 388 22.28 22.12 24.44
#